data_fb6edb819157c2466c11a5de4add2713
#
_entry.id   fb6edb819157c2466c11a5de4add2713
#
_cell.length_a   1.000
_cell.length_b   1.000
_cell.length_c   1.000
_cell.angle_alpha   90.00
_cell.angle_beta   90.00
_cell.angle_gamma   90.00
#
_symmetry.space_group_name_H-M   'P 1'
#
loop_
_entity.id
_entity.type
_entity.pdbx_description
1 polymer ?
#
loop_
_entity_poly.entity_id
_entity_poly.type
_entity_poly.pdbx_seq_one_letter_code
_entity_poly.pdbx_strand_id
1 'polypeptide(L)'
;YYAEYDLLRCINCESITYRTDHYTSDDMVQIPNQYGELEWDRLTRPNYYSTRDKELANTTHIINLLPDPIQDTFNEVVTALNNNLEILAGLGLRTLLEQICKQFIEEEDLGRILQKFEDEGYISTKQRYLLDNIRYIGNDAAHRAESNSIKKHKLSLSILMNLIQLLFAYYTYEESNKKPEVGVPLRRSPRGETPKVRDTTNKRKPKKIL
;
A
#
# COMPACT_ATOMS: atom_id res chain seq x y z
N TYR A 1 -44.39 -0.40 -7.19
CA TYR A 1 -42.93 -0.54 -7.30
C TYR A 1 -42.26 0.67 -6.62
N TYR A 2 -41.43 0.40 -5.66
CA TYR A 2 -40.66 1.41 -4.91
C TYR A 2 -39.19 1.13 -5.04
N ALA A 3 -38.39 2.19 -5.02
CA ALA A 3 -36.94 2.09 -5.06
C ALA A 3 -36.32 3.08 -4.05
N GLU A 4 -35.44 2.59 -3.21
CA GLU A 4 -34.64 3.40 -2.29
C GLU A 4 -33.18 3.39 -2.73
N TYR A 5 -32.53 4.53 -2.60
CA TYR A 5 -31.15 4.74 -3.05
C TYR A 5 -30.36 5.45 -1.94
N ASP A 6 -29.31 4.80 -1.44
CA ASP A 6 -28.48 5.33 -0.38
C ASP A 6 -27.03 5.41 -0.79
N LEU A 7 -26.34 6.43 -0.29
CA LEU A 7 -24.90 6.50 -0.28
C LEU A 7 -24.40 6.17 1.12
N LEU A 8 -23.70 5.07 1.26
CA LEU A 8 -23.13 4.61 2.52
C LEU A 8 -21.62 4.86 2.55
N ARG A 9 -21.12 5.40 3.65
CA ARG A 9 -19.69 5.59 3.88
C ARG A 9 -19.20 4.55 4.88
N CYS A 10 -18.15 3.83 4.53
CA CYS A 10 -17.52 2.88 5.44
C CYS A 10 -16.79 3.64 6.56
N ILE A 11 -17.06 3.27 7.82
CA ILE A 11 -16.43 3.90 9.00
C ILE A 11 -14.91 3.66 9.02
N ASN A 12 -14.45 2.49 8.57
CA ASN A 12 -13.02 2.14 8.66
C ASN A 12 -12.16 2.69 7.52
N CYS A 13 -12.68 2.66 6.28
CA CYS A 13 -11.88 2.99 5.11
C CYS A 13 -12.44 4.15 4.31
N GLU A 14 -13.50 4.79 4.81
CA GLU A 14 -14.18 5.95 4.21
C GLU A 14 -14.69 5.74 2.78
N SER A 15 -14.60 4.52 2.24
CA SER A 15 -15.12 4.22 0.91
C SER A 15 -16.63 4.43 0.86
N ILE A 16 -17.08 4.97 -0.27
CA ILE A 16 -18.49 5.16 -0.54
C ILE A 16 -19.02 3.92 -1.28
N THR A 17 -20.15 3.42 -0.83
CA THR A 17 -20.88 2.33 -1.45
C THR A 17 -22.27 2.83 -1.78
N TYR A 18 -22.73 2.54 -3.00
CA TYR A 18 -24.09 2.82 -3.40
C TYR A 18 -24.95 1.61 -3.07
N ARG A 19 -26.04 1.83 -2.32
CA ARG A 19 -27.04 0.82 -1.99
C ARG A 19 -28.31 1.12 -2.77
N THR A 20 -28.89 0.09 -3.38
CA THR A 20 -30.23 0.16 -3.94
C THR A 20 -31.10 -0.90 -3.29
N ASP A 21 -32.31 -0.54 -2.94
CA ASP A 21 -33.33 -1.46 -2.47
C ASP A 21 -34.61 -1.27 -3.32
N HIS A 22 -35.07 -2.37 -3.91
CA HIS A 22 -36.24 -2.39 -4.75
C HIS A 22 -37.28 -3.31 -4.12
N TYR A 23 -38.49 -2.83 -3.94
CA TYR A 23 -39.54 -3.61 -3.35
C TYR A 23 -40.93 -3.29 -3.97
N THR A 24 -41.82 -4.23 -3.87
CA THR A 24 -43.20 -4.16 -4.28
C THR A 24 -44.11 -4.41 -3.09
N SER A 25 -45.42 -4.29 -3.28
CA SER A 25 -46.40 -4.67 -2.26
C SER A 25 -46.29 -6.14 -1.84
N ASP A 26 -45.75 -7.00 -2.71
CA ASP A 26 -45.64 -8.45 -2.48
C ASP A 26 -44.44 -8.79 -1.60
N ASP A 27 -43.52 -7.83 -1.38
CA ASP A 27 -42.37 -7.99 -0.52
C ASP A 27 -42.65 -7.64 0.96
N MET A 28 -43.90 -7.39 1.32
CA MET A 28 -44.32 -7.12 2.69
C MET A 28 -44.54 -8.43 3.45
N VAL A 29 -43.94 -8.52 4.63
CA VAL A 29 -44.06 -9.69 5.53
C VAL A 29 -44.44 -9.23 6.93
N GLN A 30 -45.13 -10.09 7.68
CA GLN A 30 -45.42 -9.83 9.08
C GLN A 30 -44.26 -10.30 9.96
N ILE A 31 -43.68 -9.40 10.70
CA ILE A 31 -42.63 -9.70 11.69
C ILE A 31 -43.08 -9.27 13.08
N PRO A 32 -42.71 -10.00 14.15
CA PRO A 32 -43.02 -9.58 15.51
C PRO A 32 -42.13 -8.37 15.90
N ASN A 33 -42.78 -7.33 16.43
CA ASN A 33 -42.06 -6.20 17.03
C ASN A 33 -41.52 -6.56 18.39
N GLN A 34 -40.85 -5.62 19.06
CA GLN A 34 -40.26 -5.84 20.39
C GLN A 34 -41.22 -6.21 21.50
N TYR A 35 -42.54 -6.04 21.27
CA TYR A 35 -43.62 -6.41 22.20
C TYR A 35 -44.30 -7.73 21.82
N GLY A 36 -43.86 -8.39 20.73
CA GLY A 36 -44.45 -9.62 20.21
C GLY A 36 -45.68 -9.41 19.34
N GLU A 37 -46.07 -8.19 19.00
CA GLU A 37 -47.14 -7.88 18.09
C GLU A 37 -46.67 -7.99 16.65
N LEU A 38 -47.51 -8.50 15.74
CA LEU A 38 -47.18 -8.64 14.33
C LEU A 38 -47.37 -7.30 13.61
N GLU A 39 -46.28 -6.77 13.10
CA GLU A 39 -46.27 -5.57 12.24
C GLU A 39 -45.87 -5.94 10.82
N TRP A 40 -46.39 -5.19 9.86
CA TRP A 40 -45.97 -5.34 8.46
C TRP A 40 -44.64 -4.63 8.26
N ASP A 41 -43.65 -5.39 7.84
CA ASP A 41 -42.36 -4.85 7.47
C ASP A 41 -41.93 -5.39 6.10
N ARG A 42 -40.90 -4.80 5.52
CA ARG A 42 -40.41 -5.13 4.19
C ARG A 42 -39.37 -6.23 4.24
N LEU A 43 -39.50 -7.24 3.37
CA LEU A 43 -38.43 -8.17 3.08
C LEU A 43 -37.42 -7.49 2.16
N THR A 44 -36.49 -6.74 2.72
CA THR A 44 -35.49 -6.00 1.95
C THR A 44 -34.38 -6.93 1.44
N ARG A 45 -34.02 -6.80 0.18
CA ARG A 45 -32.87 -7.48 -0.44
C ARG A 45 -31.98 -6.44 -1.11
N PRO A 46 -31.24 -5.64 -0.32
CA PRO A 46 -30.48 -4.54 -0.87
C PRO A 46 -29.33 -5.03 -1.73
N ASN A 47 -29.12 -4.39 -2.87
CA ASN A 47 -27.95 -4.55 -3.68
C ASN A 47 -26.91 -3.49 -3.30
N TYR A 48 -25.66 -3.91 -3.10
CA TYR A 48 -24.55 -3.01 -2.79
C TYR A 48 -23.60 -2.93 -3.97
N TYR A 49 -23.37 -1.72 -4.44
CA TYR A 49 -22.43 -1.42 -5.52
C TYR A 49 -21.20 -0.73 -4.92
N SER A 50 -20.20 -1.53 -4.57
CA SER A 50 -18.95 -1.01 -4.08
C SER A 50 -18.08 -0.54 -5.25
N THR A 51 -17.49 0.64 -5.10
CA THR A 51 -16.46 1.12 -6.02
C THR A 51 -15.14 0.37 -5.85
N ARG A 52 -15.01 -0.40 -4.78
CA ARG A 52 -13.81 -1.20 -4.50
C ARG A 52 -14.05 -2.68 -4.83
N ASP A 53 -13.08 -3.25 -5.52
CA ASP A 53 -12.98 -4.70 -5.64
C ASP A 53 -12.77 -5.31 -4.25
N LYS A 54 -13.53 -6.34 -3.90
CA LYS A 54 -13.41 -7.02 -2.60
C LYS A 54 -12.00 -7.59 -2.39
N GLU A 55 -11.33 -8.01 -3.46
CA GLU A 55 -9.96 -8.51 -3.41
C GLU A 55 -8.95 -7.42 -3.04
N LEU A 56 -9.24 -6.16 -3.36
CA LEU A 56 -8.38 -5.02 -3.06
C LEU A 56 -8.80 -4.26 -1.79
N ALA A 57 -9.91 -4.64 -1.16
CA ALA A 57 -10.43 -3.94 0.04
C ALA A 57 -9.53 -4.07 1.27
N ASN A 58 -8.72 -5.14 1.37
CA ASN A 58 -7.87 -5.44 2.54
C ASN A 58 -6.42 -4.96 2.37
N THR A 59 -6.19 -3.85 1.67
CA THR A 59 -4.84 -3.35 1.42
C THR A 59 -4.31 -2.41 2.51
N THR A 60 -5.16 -1.92 3.40
CA THR A 60 -4.80 -0.90 4.40
C THR A 60 -3.62 -1.31 5.29
N HIS A 61 -3.57 -2.57 5.72
CA HIS A 61 -2.47 -3.07 6.56
C HIS A 61 -1.13 -3.13 5.81
N ILE A 62 -1.16 -3.33 4.50
CA ILE A 62 0.04 -3.34 3.64
C ILE A 62 0.53 -1.91 3.39
N ILE A 63 -0.40 -0.98 3.13
CA ILE A 63 -0.08 0.43 2.87
C ILE A 63 0.67 1.02 4.06
N ASN A 64 0.22 0.75 5.29
CA ASN A 64 0.84 1.28 6.51
C ASN A 64 2.28 0.78 6.76
N LEU A 65 2.74 -0.23 6.03
CA LEU A 65 4.13 -0.69 6.08
C LEU A 65 5.05 0.13 5.16
N LEU A 66 4.50 0.87 4.21
CA LEU A 66 5.25 1.56 3.16
C LEU A 66 5.61 3.00 3.58
N PRO A 67 6.75 3.54 3.14
CA PRO A 67 7.02 4.98 3.20
C PRO A 67 6.02 5.80 2.40
N ASP A 68 5.70 7.02 2.85
CA ASP A 68 4.67 7.88 2.27
C ASP A 68 4.69 8.00 0.73
N PRO A 69 5.84 8.27 0.05
CA PRO A 69 5.85 8.37 -1.41
C PRO A 69 5.45 7.07 -2.12
N ILE A 70 5.70 5.92 -1.50
CA ILE A 70 5.34 4.61 -2.05
C ILE A 70 3.87 4.30 -1.77
N GLN A 71 3.32 4.78 -0.65
CA GLN A 71 1.88 4.69 -0.36
C GLN A 71 1.05 5.38 -1.45
N ASP A 72 1.47 6.57 -1.88
CA ASP A 72 0.78 7.32 -2.94
C ASP A 72 0.76 6.51 -4.24
N THR A 73 1.91 6.00 -4.68
CA THR A 73 1.98 5.14 -5.87
C THR A 73 1.13 3.88 -5.73
N PHE A 74 1.13 3.25 -4.55
CA PHE A 74 0.28 2.08 -4.29
C PHE A 74 -1.21 2.42 -4.44
N ASN A 75 -1.65 3.54 -3.88
CA ASN A 75 -3.05 4.00 -3.98
C ASN A 75 -3.45 4.32 -5.43
N GLU A 76 -2.54 4.91 -6.22
CA GLU A 76 -2.77 5.15 -7.65
C GLU A 76 -2.93 3.84 -8.43
N VAL A 77 -2.09 2.83 -8.15
CA VAL A 77 -2.21 1.49 -8.76
C VAL A 77 -3.55 0.85 -8.43
N VAL A 78 -3.96 0.88 -7.16
CA VAL A 78 -5.27 0.34 -6.73
C VAL A 78 -6.41 1.09 -7.42
N THR A 79 -6.30 2.40 -7.56
CA THR A 79 -7.29 3.23 -8.26
C THR A 79 -7.37 2.87 -9.74
N ALA A 80 -6.23 2.71 -10.42
CA ALA A 80 -6.19 2.28 -11.81
C ALA A 80 -6.83 0.89 -12.02
N LEU A 81 -6.54 -0.05 -11.12
CA LEU A 81 -7.14 -1.40 -11.15
C LEU A 81 -8.65 -1.38 -10.93
N ASN A 82 -9.13 -0.58 -9.98
CA ASN A 82 -10.56 -0.45 -9.69
C ASN A 82 -11.35 0.18 -10.86
N ASN A 83 -10.68 1.03 -11.65
CA ASN A 83 -11.26 1.68 -12.82
C ASN A 83 -10.97 0.96 -14.15
N ASN A 84 -10.38 -0.24 -14.10
CA ASN A 84 -9.99 -1.04 -15.27
C ASN A 84 -9.07 -0.29 -16.25
N LEU A 85 -8.20 0.59 -15.74
CA LEU A 85 -7.21 1.35 -16.51
C LEU A 85 -5.94 0.50 -16.71
N GLU A 86 -6.01 -0.49 -17.60
CA GLU A 86 -5.01 -1.56 -17.72
C GLU A 86 -3.59 -1.05 -17.99
N ILE A 87 -3.42 -0.07 -18.90
CA ILE A 87 -2.11 0.50 -19.22
C ILE A 87 -1.54 1.22 -18.01
N LEU A 88 -2.32 2.07 -17.35
CA LEU A 88 -1.89 2.80 -16.16
C LEU A 88 -1.59 1.87 -14.98
N ALA A 89 -2.39 0.81 -14.82
CA ALA A 89 -2.13 -0.21 -13.81
C ALA A 89 -0.80 -0.94 -14.07
N GLY A 90 -0.51 -1.30 -15.32
CA GLY A 90 0.75 -1.95 -15.68
C GLY A 90 1.98 -1.05 -15.42
N LEU A 91 1.90 0.22 -15.81
CA LEU A 91 2.94 1.21 -15.55
C LEU A 91 3.13 1.40 -14.04
N GLY A 92 2.04 1.60 -13.31
CA GLY A 92 2.06 1.81 -11.86
C GLY A 92 2.64 0.61 -11.11
N LEU A 93 2.29 -0.62 -11.48
CA LEU A 93 2.84 -1.84 -10.88
C LEU A 93 4.36 -1.94 -11.05
N ARG A 94 4.87 -1.60 -12.24
CA ARG A 94 6.32 -1.56 -12.50
C ARG A 94 7.00 -0.48 -11.65
N THR A 95 6.44 0.72 -11.61
CA THR A 95 6.96 1.84 -10.81
C THR A 95 6.95 1.49 -9.32
N LEU A 96 5.87 0.89 -8.82
CA LEU A 96 5.76 0.44 -7.44
C LEU A 96 6.83 -0.60 -7.10
N LEU A 97 7.04 -1.61 -7.95
CA LEU A 97 8.10 -2.61 -7.79
C LEU A 97 9.48 -1.94 -7.70
N GLU A 98 9.77 -1.01 -8.61
CA GLU A 98 11.05 -0.30 -8.63
C GLU A 98 11.27 0.53 -7.34
N GLN A 99 10.26 1.27 -6.90
CA GLN A 99 10.31 2.07 -5.67
C GLN A 99 10.53 1.20 -4.43
N ILE A 100 9.84 0.05 -4.33
CA ILE A 100 10.03 -0.90 -3.22
C ILE A 100 11.47 -1.40 -3.19
N CYS A 101 11.98 -1.86 -4.31
CA CYS A 101 13.31 -2.44 -4.37
C CYS A 101 14.42 -1.41 -4.12
N LYS A 102 14.24 -0.16 -4.56
CA LYS A 102 15.17 0.96 -4.31
C LYS A 102 15.28 1.38 -2.85
N GLN A 103 14.39 0.93 -1.97
CA GLN A 103 14.58 1.13 -0.53
C GLN A 103 15.73 0.30 0.04
N PHE A 104 16.16 -0.73 -0.67
CA PHE A 104 17.15 -1.71 -0.19
C PHE A 104 18.42 -1.73 -1.04
N ILE A 105 18.32 -1.43 -2.33
CA ILE A 105 19.43 -1.52 -3.29
C ILE A 105 19.53 -0.25 -4.13
N GLU A 106 20.69 0.37 -4.13
CA GLU A 106 21.02 1.50 -5.00
C GLU A 106 21.44 1.00 -6.39
N GLU A 107 20.52 1.01 -7.32
CA GLU A 107 20.74 0.67 -8.73
C GLU A 107 19.66 1.35 -9.59
N GLU A 108 19.96 1.69 -10.83
CA GLU A 108 19.01 2.39 -11.71
C GLU A 108 18.18 1.43 -12.55
N ASP A 109 18.76 0.35 -13.05
CA ASP A 109 18.06 -0.61 -13.91
C ASP A 109 17.31 -1.65 -13.08
N LEU A 110 15.99 -1.73 -13.25
CA LEU A 110 15.13 -2.64 -12.49
C LEU A 110 15.52 -4.12 -12.67
N GLY A 111 16.01 -4.52 -13.87
CA GLY A 111 16.46 -5.90 -14.08
C GLY A 111 17.70 -6.23 -13.23
N ARG A 112 18.63 -5.27 -13.12
CA ARG A 112 19.82 -5.41 -12.26
C ARG A 112 19.45 -5.36 -10.78
N ILE A 113 18.49 -4.52 -10.41
CA ILE A 113 17.96 -4.50 -9.03
C ILE A 113 17.44 -5.89 -8.66
N LEU A 114 16.60 -6.50 -9.49
CA LEU A 114 16.03 -7.81 -9.22
C LEU A 114 17.09 -8.92 -9.17
N GLN A 115 18.16 -8.80 -9.98
CA GLN A 115 19.29 -9.72 -9.89
C GLN A 115 20.01 -9.59 -8.55
N LYS A 116 20.33 -8.36 -8.10
CA LYS A 116 20.95 -8.12 -6.80
C LYS A 116 20.06 -8.59 -5.64
N PHE A 117 18.75 -8.40 -5.74
CA PHE A 117 17.79 -8.89 -4.75
C PHE A 117 17.86 -10.41 -4.57
N GLU A 118 18.04 -11.15 -5.66
CA GLU A 118 18.26 -12.59 -5.60
C GLU A 118 19.64 -12.92 -5.03
N ASP A 119 20.70 -12.28 -5.52
CA ASP A 119 22.10 -12.52 -5.12
C ASP A 119 22.30 -12.25 -3.62
N GLU A 120 21.63 -11.23 -3.07
CA GLU A 120 21.69 -10.85 -1.66
C GLU A 120 20.68 -11.63 -0.78
N GLY A 121 19.86 -12.50 -1.38
CA GLY A 121 18.96 -13.39 -0.66
C GLY A 121 17.65 -12.77 -0.18
N TYR A 122 17.29 -11.56 -0.64
CA TYR A 122 15.99 -10.95 -0.35
C TYR A 122 14.82 -11.75 -0.98
N ILE A 123 15.08 -12.34 -2.16
CA ILE A 123 14.09 -13.12 -2.91
C ILE A 123 14.72 -14.40 -3.46
N SER A 124 13.91 -15.42 -3.64
CA SER A 124 14.31 -16.66 -4.33
C SER A 124 14.26 -16.49 -5.86
N THR A 125 14.94 -17.38 -6.59
CA THR A 125 14.88 -17.45 -8.07
C THR A 125 13.44 -17.50 -8.60
N LYS A 126 12.55 -18.24 -7.92
CA LYS A 126 11.13 -18.31 -8.32
C LYS A 126 10.42 -16.97 -8.14
N GLN A 127 10.67 -16.28 -7.05
CA GLN A 127 10.10 -14.95 -6.81
C GLN A 127 10.65 -13.94 -7.82
N ARG A 128 11.95 -13.96 -8.10
CA ARG A 128 12.54 -13.13 -9.14
C ARG A 128 11.84 -13.30 -10.48
N TYR A 129 11.61 -14.54 -10.92
CA TYR A 129 10.88 -14.81 -12.17
C TYR A 129 9.47 -14.18 -12.19
N LEU A 130 8.74 -14.23 -11.07
CA LEU A 130 7.43 -13.59 -10.95
C LEU A 130 7.53 -12.05 -11.02
N LEU A 131 8.53 -11.46 -10.38
CA LEU A 131 8.76 -10.00 -10.40
C LEU A 131 9.24 -9.51 -11.78
N ASP A 132 10.05 -10.30 -12.49
CA ASP A 132 10.41 -10.01 -13.89
C ASP A 132 9.20 -9.96 -14.81
N ASN A 133 8.19 -10.80 -14.59
CA ASN A 133 6.93 -10.70 -15.35
C ASN A 133 6.22 -9.37 -15.10
N ILE A 134 6.24 -8.83 -13.88
CA ILE A 134 5.67 -7.51 -13.59
C ILE A 134 6.45 -6.42 -14.32
N ARG A 135 7.78 -6.51 -14.35
CA ARG A 135 8.65 -5.60 -15.11
C ARG A 135 8.31 -5.62 -16.60
N TYR A 136 8.12 -6.80 -17.20
CA TYR A 136 7.76 -6.95 -18.62
C TYR A 136 6.38 -6.38 -18.92
N ILE A 137 5.37 -6.67 -18.10
CA ILE A 137 4.01 -6.11 -18.23
C ILE A 137 4.06 -4.57 -18.24
N GLY A 138 4.82 -3.97 -17.34
CA GLY A 138 4.98 -2.52 -17.28
C GLY A 138 5.73 -1.95 -18.47
N ASN A 139 6.75 -2.65 -18.99
CA ASN A 139 7.46 -2.25 -20.19
C ASN A 139 6.55 -2.31 -21.44
N ASP A 140 5.75 -3.35 -21.59
CA ASP A 140 4.80 -3.48 -22.70
C ASP A 140 3.74 -2.37 -22.64
N ALA A 141 3.23 -2.05 -21.45
CA ALA A 141 2.34 -0.93 -21.25
C ALA A 141 2.98 0.42 -21.63
N ALA A 142 4.27 0.62 -21.30
CA ALA A 142 4.99 1.85 -21.59
C ALA A 142 5.31 2.04 -23.07
N HIS A 143 5.75 0.97 -23.76
CA HIS A 143 6.33 1.08 -25.09
C HIS A 143 5.39 0.69 -26.23
N ARG A 144 4.44 -0.20 -25.96
CA ARG A 144 3.52 -0.73 -26.97
C ARG A 144 2.09 -0.28 -26.79
N ALA A 145 1.79 0.35 -25.64
CA ALA A 145 0.42 0.63 -25.21
C ALA A 145 -0.48 -0.62 -25.26
N GLU A 146 0.12 -1.80 -25.10
CA GLU A 146 -0.60 -3.06 -25.04
C GLU A 146 -1.22 -3.24 -23.69
N SER A 147 -2.53 -3.46 -23.68
CA SER A 147 -3.26 -3.80 -22.46
C SER A 147 -3.05 -5.27 -22.11
N ASN A 148 -2.67 -5.55 -20.90
CA ASN A 148 -2.72 -6.88 -20.33
C ASN A 148 -4.02 -7.04 -19.55
N SER A 149 -4.55 -8.27 -19.51
CA SER A 149 -5.78 -8.54 -18.76
C SER A 149 -5.71 -8.01 -17.34
N ILE A 150 -6.74 -7.30 -16.89
CA ILE A 150 -6.88 -6.79 -15.52
C ILE A 150 -6.66 -7.88 -14.46
N LYS A 151 -6.99 -9.14 -14.75
CA LYS A 151 -6.71 -10.30 -13.89
C LYS A 151 -5.22 -10.51 -13.65
N LYS A 152 -4.38 -10.30 -14.69
CA LYS A 152 -2.92 -10.39 -14.56
C LYS A 152 -2.38 -9.28 -13.67
N HIS A 153 -2.90 -8.05 -13.83
CA HIS A 153 -2.50 -6.92 -13.00
C HIS A 153 -2.89 -7.11 -11.53
N LYS A 154 -4.09 -7.64 -11.25
CA LYS A 154 -4.51 -7.97 -9.88
C LYS A 154 -3.61 -9.04 -9.25
N LEU A 155 -3.25 -10.08 -10.01
CA LEU A 155 -2.29 -11.08 -9.55
C LEU A 155 -0.92 -10.46 -9.30
N SER A 156 -0.45 -9.57 -10.17
CA SER A 156 0.80 -8.83 -10.01
C SER A 156 0.79 -7.99 -8.73
N LEU A 157 -0.30 -7.28 -8.44
CA LEU A 157 -0.44 -6.53 -7.19
C LEU A 157 -0.39 -7.48 -5.98
N SER A 158 -1.07 -8.62 -6.03
CA SER A 158 -1.02 -9.62 -4.95
C SER A 158 0.42 -10.13 -4.69
N ILE A 159 1.21 -10.35 -5.74
CA ILE A 159 2.63 -10.73 -5.62
C ILE A 159 3.43 -9.60 -4.94
N LEU A 160 3.21 -8.34 -5.34
CA LEU A 160 3.87 -7.18 -4.71
C LEU A 160 3.47 -7.01 -3.25
N MET A 161 2.21 -7.21 -2.91
CA MET A 161 1.74 -7.16 -1.52
C MET A 161 2.46 -8.20 -0.64
N ASN A 162 2.64 -9.41 -1.14
CA ASN A 162 3.40 -10.44 -0.44
C ASN A 162 4.88 -10.04 -0.27
N LEU A 163 5.48 -9.44 -1.30
CA LEU A 163 6.86 -8.93 -1.23
C LEU A 163 6.99 -7.81 -0.19
N ILE A 164 6.08 -6.83 -0.21
CA ILE A 164 6.03 -5.73 0.76
C ILE A 164 5.94 -6.30 2.18
N GLN A 165 5.03 -7.23 2.41
CA GLN A 165 4.84 -7.83 3.72
C GLN A 165 6.10 -8.57 4.19
N LEU A 166 6.76 -9.31 3.29
CA LEU A 166 8.01 -10.00 3.61
C LEU A 166 9.13 -9.01 3.97
N LEU A 167 9.37 -7.99 3.15
CA LEU A 167 10.49 -7.08 3.31
C LEU A 167 10.27 -6.14 4.51
N PHE A 168 9.17 -5.42 4.55
CA PHE A 168 8.96 -4.38 5.56
C PHE A 168 8.54 -4.92 6.93
N ALA A 169 7.79 -6.02 7.00
CA ALA A 169 7.49 -6.65 8.28
C ALA A 169 8.74 -7.27 8.93
N TYR A 170 9.65 -7.84 8.13
CA TYR A 170 10.92 -8.36 8.62
C TYR A 170 11.79 -7.24 9.23
N TYR A 171 11.91 -6.10 8.56
CA TYR A 171 12.66 -4.96 9.09
C TYR A 171 12.06 -4.40 10.37
N THR A 172 10.74 -4.27 10.43
CA THR A 172 10.05 -3.83 11.65
C THR A 172 10.30 -4.80 12.82
N TYR A 173 10.35 -6.09 12.54
CA TYR A 173 10.67 -7.11 13.54
C TYR A 173 12.12 -7.01 14.01
N GLU A 174 13.08 -6.84 13.12
CA GLU A 174 14.49 -6.67 13.49
C GLU A 174 14.74 -5.40 14.30
N GLU A 175 14.13 -4.28 13.92
CA GLU A 175 14.24 -3.03 14.67
C GLU A 175 13.67 -3.15 16.07
N SER A 176 12.52 -3.82 16.23
CA SER A 176 11.89 -4.03 17.53
C SER A 176 12.69 -4.96 18.43
N ASN A 177 13.51 -5.84 17.86
CA ASN A 177 14.36 -6.80 18.58
C ASN A 177 15.82 -6.34 18.76
N LYS A 178 16.25 -5.22 18.17
CA LYS A 178 17.52 -4.61 18.52
C LYS A 178 17.49 -4.30 20.02
N LYS A 179 18.27 -5.06 20.81
CA LYS A 179 18.46 -4.74 22.23
C LYS A 179 18.91 -3.28 22.29
N PRO A 180 18.27 -2.43 23.14
CA PRO A 180 18.76 -1.08 23.32
C PRO A 180 20.26 -1.19 23.60
N GLU A 181 21.09 -0.50 22.85
CA GLU A 181 22.52 -0.40 23.19
C GLU A 181 22.57 0.04 24.63
N VAL A 182 23.02 -0.88 25.49
CA VAL A 182 23.21 -0.58 26.91
C VAL A 182 24.23 0.53 26.90
N GLY A 183 23.75 1.75 27.08
CA GLY A 183 24.60 2.93 27.07
C GLY A 183 25.79 2.64 27.94
N VAL A 184 26.98 2.67 27.35
CA VAL A 184 28.26 2.59 28.09
C VAL A 184 28.08 3.59 29.24
N PRO A 185 28.10 3.15 30.50
CA PRO A 185 27.89 4.07 31.63
C PRO A 185 28.93 5.17 31.47
N LEU A 186 28.44 6.40 31.28
CA LEU A 186 29.28 7.58 31.25
C LEU A 186 30.18 7.50 32.47
N ARG A 187 31.50 7.23 32.26
CA ARG A 187 32.49 7.30 33.31
C ARG A 187 32.31 8.66 33.98
N ARG A 188 31.81 8.65 35.21
CA ARG A 188 31.77 9.84 36.03
C ARG A 188 33.20 10.40 36.06
N SER A 189 33.43 11.50 35.38
CA SER A 189 34.69 12.22 35.49
C SER A 189 34.89 12.59 36.96
N PRO A 190 36.11 12.49 37.49
CA PRO A 190 36.44 12.96 38.83
C PRO A 190 36.04 14.44 38.91
N ARG A 191 35.40 14.81 40.02
CA ARG A 191 34.94 16.17 40.31
C ARG A 191 36.09 17.15 40.08
N GLY A 192 35.90 18.12 39.22
CA GLY A 192 36.67 19.33 39.28
C GLY A 192 37.20 19.98 38.02
N GLU A 193 36.66 19.77 36.83
CA GLU A 193 37.05 20.64 35.70
C GLU A 193 35.82 21.14 34.95
N THR A 194 35.61 22.45 34.98
CA THR A 194 34.63 23.18 34.17
C THR A 194 35.02 23.09 32.71
N PRO A 195 34.08 22.75 31.78
CA PRO A 195 34.43 22.68 30.36
C PRO A 195 34.71 24.09 29.82
N LYS A 196 35.90 24.29 29.25
CA LYS A 196 36.21 25.49 28.47
C LYS A 196 35.34 25.51 27.21
N VAL A 197 34.51 26.50 27.10
CA VAL A 197 33.73 26.83 25.90
C VAL A 197 34.73 27.12 24.77
N ARG A 198 34.73 26.30 23.72
CA ARG A 198 35.44 26.58 22.46
C ARG A 198 34.64 27.56 21.65
N ASP A 199 35.20 28.76 21.50
CA ASP A 199 34.70 29.81 20.64
C ASP A 199 34.87 29.43 19.17
N THR A 200 33.81 29.14 18.45
CA THR A 200 33.82 28.82 17.02
C THR A 200 33.35 29.96 16.17
N THR A 201 34.04 31.10 16.29
CA THR A 201 33.89 32.22 15.32
C THR A 201 34.96 32.06 14.22
N ASN A 202 34.71 31.17 13.25
CA ASN A 202 35.56 31.13 12.04
C ASN A 202 34.72 31.62 10.83
N LYS A 203 34.81 32.93 10.56
CA LYS A 203 34.23 33.57 9.39
C LYS A 203 34.97 33.13 8.13
N ARG A 204 34.35 32.27 7.31
CA ARG A 204 34.79 32.00 5.94
C ARG A 204 34.44 33.18 5.01
N LYS A 205 35.43 33.80 4.42
CA LYS A 205 35.28 34.83 3.37
C LYS A 205 34.79 34.19 2.06
N PRO A 206 33.96 34.88 1.29
CA PRO A 206 33.52 34.37 -0.02
C PRO A 206 34.62 34.49 -1.06
N LYS A 207 34.81 33.42 -1.85
CA LYS A 207 35.69 33.41 -3.06
C LYS A 207 35.00 34.17 -4.19
N LYS A 208 35.71 35.20 -4.72
CA LYS A 208 35.34 35.85 -5.99
C LYS A 208 35.52 34.88 -7.15
N ILE A 209 34.53 34.85 -8.00
CA ILE A 209 34.57 34.21 -9.33
C ILE A 209 34.96 35.31 -10.31
N LEU A 210 36.04 35.07 -11.05
CA LEU A 210 36.38 35.72 -12.30
C LEU A 210 35.88 34.83 -13.45
#